data_886d6a934da7bdf191f556364efc08d2
#
_entry.id   886d6a934da7bdf191f556364efc08d2
#
_cell.length_a   1.000
_cell.length_b   1.000
_cell.length_c   1.000
_cell.angle_alpha   90.00
_cell.angle_beta   90.00
_cell.angle_gamma   90.00
#
_symmetry.space_group_name_H-M   'P 1'
#
loop_
_entity.id
_entity.type
_entity.pdbx_description
1 polymer ?
#
loop_
_entity_poly.entity_id
_entity_poly.type
_entity_poly.pdbx_seq_one_letter_code
_entity_poly.pdbx_strand_id
1 'polypeptide(L)'
;MRCPYCAGENTQVKDSRPTEENAAIRRRRICPDCGGRFTTFERVQLRELIVLKRSGRRVSFDRDKLMRSVHVALRKRPIDRERVERMVSGLVRQLESSGESEIASSTIGGLVMEALRGLDPVAYVRFASVYRDFHDAADFQEVLSEIASEPAAVREAVRIAFDGPGVETAPLKKH
;
A
#
# COMPACT_ATOMS: atom_id res chain seq x y z
N MET A 1 -4.12 24.55 -6.25
CA MET A 1 -3.59 23.67 -5.18
C MET A 1 -2.51 24.44 -4.44
N ARG A 2 -2.56 24.48 -3.13
CA ARG A 2 -1.60 25.25 -2.32
C ARG A 2 -0.24 24.57 -2.26
N CYS A 3 0.81 25.39 -2.22
CA CYS A 3 2.17 24.91 -2.05
C CYS A 3 2.36 24.34 -0.63
N PRO A 4 2.92 23.12 -0.46
CA PRO A 4 3.13 22.53 0.87
C PRO A 4 4.23 23.23 1.69
N TYR A 5 5.04 24.09 1.07
CA TYR A 5 6.15 24.77 1.73
C TYR A 5 5.82 26.21 2.18
N CYS A 6 5.11 26.97 1.34
CA CYS A 6 4.82 28.38 1.62
C CYS A 6 3.32 28.72 1.64
N ALA A 7 2.45 27.72 1.41
CA ALA A 7 0.99 27.87 1.28
C ALA A 7 0.53 28.78 0.10
N GLY A 8 1.43 29.23 -0.77
CA GLY A 8 1.11 29.99 -1.98
C GLY A 8 0.14 29.21 -2.89
N GLU A 9 -0.80 29.92 -3.50
CA GLU A 9 -1.87 29.29 -4.31
C GLU A 9 -1.47 29.09 -5.78
N ASN A 10 -0.46 29.81 -6.23
CA ASN A 10 -0.05 29.87 -7.65
C ASN A 10 0.97 28.77 -8.00
N THR A 11 0.58 27.50 -7.91
CA THR A 11 1.47 26.39 -8.28
C THR A 11 1.30 25.99 -9.75
N GLN A 12 2.42 25.75 -10.44
CA GLN A 12 2.45 25.38 -11.87
C GLN A 12 2.80 23.91 -12.02
N VAL A 13 2.17 23.23 -12.99
CA VAL A 13 2.52 21.89 -13.43
C VAL A 13 3.64 21.98 -14.47
N LYS A 14 4.76 21.31 -14.23
CA LYS A 14 5.89 21.24 -15.16
C LYS A 14 5.91 19.97 -15.99
N ASP A 15 5.39 18.87 -15.44
CA ASP A 15 5.36 17.57 -16.10
C ASP A 15 4.14 16.78 -15.59
N SER A 16 3.48 16.07 -16.51
CA SER A 16 2.34 15.19 -16.20
C SER A 16 2.57 13.87 -16.92
N ARG A 17 2.57 12.77 -16.17
CA ARG A 17 2.71 11.42 -16.72
C ARG A 17 1.70 10.49 -16.10
N PRO A 18 1.09 9.59 -16.87
CA PRO A 18 0.32 8.50 -16.30
C PRO A 18 1.25 7.63 -15.44
N THR A 19 0.71 7.00 -14.41
CA THR A 19 1.39 5.91 -13.72
C THR A 19 1.39 4.67 -14.63
N GLU A 20 2.25 3.68 -14.36
CA GLU A 20 2.41 2.49 -15.22
C GLU A 20 1.09 1.75 -15.50
N GLU A 21 0.14 1.79 -14.56
CA GLU A 21 -1.19 1.18 -14.72
C GLU A 21 -2.26 2.11 -15.28
N ASN A 22 -1.93 3.32 -15.70
CA ASN A 22 -2.90 4.36 -16.08
C ASN A 22 -3.97 4.69 -15.01
N ALA A 23 -3.82 4.19 -13.80
CA ALA A 23 -4.79 4.37 -12.71
C ALA A 23 -4.67 5.74 -12.02
N ALA A 24 -3.62 6.50 -12.32
CA ALA A 24 -3.38 7.83 -11.77
C ALA A 24 -2.53 8.67 -12.72
N ILE A 25 -2.62 9.99 -12.57
CA ILE A 25 -1.73 10.95 -13.22
C ILE A 25 -0.77 11.50 -12.16
N ARG A 26 0.51 11.29 -12.37
CA ARG A 26 1.57 11.90 -11.58
C ARG A 26 1.93 13.26 -12.17
N ARG A 27 1.85 14.33 -11.35
CA ARG A 27 2.21 15.68 -11.76
C ARG A 27 3.37 16.21 -10.94
N ARG A 28 4.43 16.65 -11.60
CA ARG A 28 5.50 17.44 -10.98
C ARG A 28 5.13 18.91 -11.01
N ARG A 29 5.15 19.53 -9.85
CA ARG A 29 4.77 20.93 -9.67
C ARG A 29 5.93 21.77 -9.14
N ILE A 30 5.88 23.06 -9.45
CA ILE A 30 6.77 24.09 -8.92
C ILE A 30 5.92 25.23 -8.38
N CYS A 31 6.30 25.77 -7.23
CA CYS A 31 5.77 27.01 -6.73
C CYS A 31 6.66 28.17 -7.20
N PRO A 32 6.15 29.14 -7.97
CA PRO A 32 6.95 30.29 -8.39
C PRO A 32 7.33 31.20 -7.21
N ASP A 33 6.52 31.23 -6.14
CA ASP A 33 6.73 32.13 -4.99
C ASP A 33 7.94 31.71 -4.13
N CYS A 34 8.14 30.39 -3.92
CA CYS A 34 9.23 29.90 -3.07
C CYS A 34 10.21 28.96 -3.80
N GLY A 35 10.00 28.68 -5.09
CA GLY A 35 10.83 27.74 -5.86
C GLY A 35 10.64 26.26 -5.46
N GLY A 36 9.83 25.95 -4.48
CA GLY A 36 9.59 24.61 -3.97
C GLY A 36 9.04 23.66 -5.05
N ARG A 37 9.61 22.47 -5.16
CA ARG A 37 9.18 21.42 -6.08
C ARG A 37 8.52 20.30 -5.32
N PHE A 38 7.35 19.85 -5.79
CA PHE A 38 6.61 18.75 -5.17
C PHE A 38 5.86 17.93 -6.23
N THR A 39 5.47 16.73 -5.86
CA THR A 39 4.74 15.82 -6.73
C THR A 39 3.33 15.63 -6.19
N THR A 40 2.34 15.64 -7.09
CA THR A 40 0.96 15.30 -6.77
C THR A 40 0.49 14.15 -7.64
N PHE A 41 -0.49 13.40 -7.12
CA PHE A 41 -1.15 12.34 -7.85
C PHE A 41 -2.64 12.67 -7.95
N GLU A 42 -3.17 12.58 -9.16
CA GLU A 42 -4.60 12.67 -9.45
C GLU A 42 -5.13 11.28 -9.74
N ARG A 43 -6.14 10.86 -8.99
CA ARG A 43 -6.77 9.54 -9.09
C ARG A 43 -8.27 9.69 -9.16
N VAL A 44 -8.91 8.75 -9.85
CA VAL A 44 -10.37 8.62 -9.80
C VAL A 44 -10.74 8.06 -8.42
N GLN A 45 -11.65 8.74 -7.74
CA GLN A 45 -12.29 8.26 -6.51
C GLN A 45 -13.74 7.95 -6.84
N LEU A 46 -14.10 6.67 -6.87
CA LEU A 46 -15.44 6.24 -7.28
C LEU A 46 -16.48 6.38 -6.15
N ARG A 47 -16.08 6.17 -4.89
CA ARG A 47 -16.94 6.25 -3.70
C ARG A 47 -16.17 6.78 -2.50
N GLU A 48 -16.91 7.40 -1.58
CA GLU A 48 -16.40 7.63 -0.23
C GLU A 48 -16.53 6.32 0.56
N LEU A 49 -15.38 5.70 0.85
CA LEU A 49 -15.29 4.47 1.61
C LEU A 49 -15.10 4.80 3.08
N ILE A 50 -15.98 4.31 3.94
CA ILE A 50 -15.92 4.49 5.40
C ILE A 50 -15.28 3.28 6.05
N VAL A 51 -14.33 3.52 6.94
CA VAL A 51 -13.67 2.49 7.76
C VAL A 51 -14.28 2.45 9.14
N LEU A 52 -14.85 1.30 9.50
CA LEU A 52 -15.34 1.02 10.84
C LEU A 52 -14.18 0.51 11.70
N LYS A 53 -13.82 1.29 12.72
CA LYS A 53 -12.77 0.92 13.69
C LYS A 53 -13.30 -0.10 14.72
N ARG A 54 -12.38 -0.84 15.39
CA ARG A 54 -12.73 -1.76 16.50
C ARG A 54 -13.51 -1.07 17.63
N SER A 55 -13.31 0.23 17.82
CA SER A 55 -14.04 1.07 18.78
C SER A 55 -15.44 1.50 18.31
N GLY A 56 -15.91 1.05 17.15
CA GLY A 56 -17.17 1.51 16.53
C GLY A 56 -17.07 2.87 15.83
N ARG A 57 -15.96 3.58 15.92
CA ARG A 57 -15.79 4.88 15.26
C ARG A 57 -15.69 4.73 13.74
N ARG A 58 -16.43 5.58 13.02
CA ARG A 58 -16.40 5.69 11.56
C ARG A 58 -15.40 6.76 11.13
N VAL A 59 -14.56 6.46 10.16
CA VAL A 59 -13.60 7.41 9.58
C VAL A 59 -13.52 7.18 8.07
N SER A 60 -13.31 8.22 7.29
CA SER A 60 -13.07 8.06 5.85
C SER A 60 -11.79 7.24 5.60
N PHE A 61 -11.83 6.42 4.55
CA PHE A 61 -10.66 5.67 4.12
C PHE A 61 -9.56 6.62 3.63
N ASP A 62 -8.35 6.42 4.15
CA ASP A 62 -7.16 7.19 3.80
C ASP A 62 -6.13 6.26 3.14
N ARG A 63 -6.01 6.36 1.81
CA ARG A 63 -5.04 5.58 1.02
C ARG A 63 -3.60 5.87 1.43
N ASP A 64 -3.28 7.13 1.75
CA ASP A 64 -1.92 7.50 2.12
C ASP A 64 -1.54 6.93 3.49
N LYS A 65 -2.52 6.80 4.39
CA LYS A 65 -2.33 6.09 5.66
C LYS A 65 -2.07 4.60 5.44
N LEU A 66 -2.82 3.96 4.53
CA LEU A 66 -2.57 2.58 4.14
C LEU A 66 -1.16 2.43 3.57
N MET A 67 -0.77 3.28 2.63
CA MET A 67 0.55 3.30 2.03
C MET A 67 1.66 3.48 3.08
N ARG A 68 1.50 4.41 4.02
CA ARG A 68 2.46 4.61 5.12
C ARG A 68 2.62 3.36 5.98
N SER A 69 1.53 2.67 6.31
CA SER A 69 1.60 1.44 7.13
C SER A 69 2.34 0.32 6.41
N VAL A 70 2.12 0.16 5.11
CA VAL A 70 2.83 -0.80 4.26
C VAL A 70 4.33 -0.44 4.16
N HIS A 71 4.66 0.83 3.96
CA HIS A 71 6.06 1.27 3.90
C HIS A 71 6.83 1.04 5.22
N VAL A 72 6.16 1.17 6.37
CA VAL A 72 6.77 0.85 7.67
C VAL A 72 7.14 -0.63 7.74
N ALA A 73 6.25 -1.52 7.31
CA ALA A 73 6.51 -2.96 7.28
C ALA A 73 7.65 -3.32 6.31
N LEU A 74 7.70 -2.67 5.15
CA LEU A 74 8.69 -2.87 4.09
C LEU A 74 10.02 -2.12 4.32
N ARG A 75 10.19 -1.43 5.44
CA ARG A 75 11.40 -0.64 5.70
C ARG A 75 12.66 -1.49 5.60
N LYS A 76 13.65 -1.05 4.81
CA LYS A 76 14.91 -1.76 4.51
C LYS A 76 14.71 -3.11 3.80
N ARG A 77 13.57 -3.32 3.14
CA ARG A 77 13.39 -4.48 2.26
C ARG A 77 13.69 -4.09 0.81
N PRO A 78 14.30 -4.98 0.00
CA PRO A 78 14.66 -4.71 -1.39
C PRO A 78 13.42 -4.87 -2.31
N ILE A 79 12.35 -4.16 -2.00
CA ILE A 79 11.11 -4.18 -2.78
C ILE A 79 11.00 -2.85 -3.52
N ASP A 80 10.78 -2.92 -4.81
CA ASP A 80 10.63 -1.76 -5.65
C ASP A 80 9.38 -0.95 -5.27
N ARG A 81 9.53 0.37 -5.26
CA ARG A 81 8.45 1.31 -4.92
C ARG A 81 7.24 1.14 -5.83
N GLU A 82 7.45 0.89 -7.11
CA GLU A 82 6.38 0.71 -8.09
C GLU A 82 5.55 -0.55 -7.78
N ARG A 83 6.21 -1.62 -7.34
CA ARG A 83 5.55 -2.85 -6.91
C ARG A 83 4.65 -2.61 -5.68
N VAL A 84 5.12 -1.81 -4.71
CA VAL A 84 4.32 -1.41 -3.55
C VAL A 84 3.10 -0.58 -3.98
N GLU A 85 3.29 0.36 -4.89
CA GLU A 85 2.21 1.19 -5.45
C GLU A 85 1.15 0.32 -6.16
N ARG A 86 1.56 -0.65 -6.98
CA ARG A 86 0.64 -1.60 -7.65
C ARG A 86 -0.17 -2.40 -6.64
N MET A 87 0.51 -2.97 -5.65
CA MET A 87 -0.13 -3.75 -4.58
C MET A 87 -1.21 -2.92 -3.86
N VAL A 88 -0.85 -1.71 -3.40
CA VAL A 88 -1.80 -0.84 -2.69
C VAL A 88 -2.95 -0.40 -3.60
N SER A 89 -2.67 -0.11 -4.87
CA SER A 89 -3.73 0.23 -5.85
C SER A 89 -4.68 -0.95 -6.09
N GLY A 90 -4.15 -2.18 -6.13
CA GLY A 90 -4.95 -3.40 -6.23
C GLY A 90 -5.88 -3.58 -5.03
N LEU A 91 -5.35 -3.40 -3.82
CA LEU A 91 -6.13 -3.45 -2.57
C LEU A 91 -7.26 -2.41 -2.56
N VAL A 92 -6.96 -1.17 -2.95
CA VAL A 92 -7.97 -0.10 -3.02
C VAL A 92 -9.06 -0.45 -4.03
N ARG A 93 -8.72 -0.92 -5.23
CA ARG A 93 -9.70 -1.37 -6.22
C ARG A 93 -10.59 -2.50 -5.69
N GLN A 94 -9.99 -3.47 -4.97
CA GLN A 94 -10.74 -4.56 -4.37
C GLN A 94 -11.75 -4.06 -3.33
N LEU A 95 -11.34 -3.13 -2.46
CA LEU A 95 -12.21 -2.49 -1.48
C LEU A 95 -13.35 -1.70 -2.15
N GLU A 96 -13.05 -0.93 -3.20
CA GLU A 96 -14.04 -0.15 -3.94
C GLU A 96 -15.01 -1.03 -4.75
N SER A 97 -14.53 -2.16 -5.28
CA SER A 97 -15.35 -3.10 -6.07
C SER A 97 -16.25 -4.01 -5.21
N SER A 98 -16.02 -4.12 -3.90
CA SER A 98 -16.87 -4.89 -2.99
C SER A 98 -18.32 -4.38 -2.94
N GLY A 99 -18.55 -3.13 -3.35
CA GLY A 99 -19.85 -2.49 -3.31
C GLY A 99 -20.27 -2.01 -1.91
N GLU A 100 -19.49 -2.31 -0.89
CA GLU A 100 -19.74 -1.89 0.49
C GLU A 100 -19.34 -0.42 0.67
N SER A 101 -20.18 0.36 1.34
CA SER A 101 -19.86 1.75 1.72
C SER A 101 -19.11 1.83 3.04
N GLU A 102 -19.21 0.81 3.88
CA GLU A 102 -18.53 0.69 5.17
C GLU A 102 -17.75 -0.62 5.24
N ILE A 103 -16.46 -0.55 5.56
CA ILE A 103 -15.58 -1.72 5.66
C ILE A 103 -14.91 -1.73 7.03
N ALA A 104 -14.90 -2.89 7.68
CA ALA A 104 -14.20 -3.05 8.95
C ALA A 104 -12.68 -2.86 8.77
N SER A 105 -12.04 -2.19 9.72
CA SER A 105 -10.58 -2.05 9.71
C SER A 105 -9.84 -3.40 9.78
N SER A 106 -10.48 -4.43 10.33
CA SER A 106 -9.98 -5.81 10.32
C SER A 106 -9.95 -6.41 8.92
N THR A 107 -10.96 -6.15 8.10
CA THR A 107 -10.99 -6.61 6.70
C THR A 107 -9.83 -6.00 5.91
N ILE A 108 -9.62 -4.68 6.04
CA ILE A 108 -8.50 -3.99 5.38
C ILE A 108 -7.16 -4.57 5.84
N GLY A 109 -6.98 -4.78 7.14
CA GLY A 109 -5.76 -5.37 7.69
C GLY A 109 -5.52 -6.78 7.20
N GLY A 110 -6.56 -7.61 7.10
CA GLY A 110 -6.49 -8.96 6.52
C GLY A 110 -6.01 -8.94 5.07
N LEU A 111 -6.58 -8.07 4.25
CA LEU A 111 -6.16 -7.92 2.85
C LEU A 111 -4.69 -7.46 2.72
N VAL A 112 -4.24 -6.53 3.58
CA VAL A 112 -2.83 -6.11 3.61
C VAL A 112 -1.93 -7.28 4.01
N MET A 113 -2.34 -8.06 5.01
CA MET A 113 -1.60 -9.25 5.43
C MET A 113 -1.42 -10.25 4.28
N GLU A 114 -2.50 -10.58 3.57
CA GLU A 114 -2.45 -11.48 2.40
C GLU A 114 -1.50 -10.94 1.32
N ALA A 115 -1.60 -9.66 0.98
CA ALA A 115 -0.74 -9.04 0.00
C ALA A 115 0.74 -9.05 0.41
N LEU A 116 1.05 -8.73 1.68
CA LEU A 116 2.42 -8.75 2.20
C LEU A 116 2.98 -10.18 2.28
N ARG A 117 2.13 -11.17 2.54
CA ARG A 117 2.52 -12.59 2.59
C ARG A 117 3.14 -13.05 1.27
N GLY A 118 2.50 -12.69 0.14
CA GLY A 118 3.04 -13.00 -1.19
C GLY A 118 4.20 -12.10 -1.61
N LEU A 119 4.31 -10.90 -1.05
CA LEU A 119 5.31 -9.92 -1.44
C LEU A 119 6.65 -10.11 -0.72
N ASP A 120 6.63 -10.18 0.62
CA ASP A 120 7.81 -10.28 1.48
C ASP A 120 7.46 -10.85 2.86
N PRO A 121 7.93 -12.06 3.21
CA PRO A 121 7.61 -12.70 4.49
C PRO A 121 8.03 -11.91 5.72
N VAL A 122 9.13 -11.15 5.64
CA VAL A 122 9.60 -10.32 6.78
C VAL A 122 8.66 -9.14 7.00
N ALA A 123 8.21 -8.50 5.91
CA ALA A 123 7.22 -7.42 6.01
C ALA A 123 5.87 -7.95 6.53
N TYR A 124 5.47 -9.15 6.13
CA TYR A 124 4.30 -9.82 6.67
C TYR A 124 4.38 -9.96 8.20
N VAL A 125 5.47 -10.53 8.73
CA VAL A 125 5.66 -10.70 10.18
C VAL A 125 5.64 -9.36 10.93
N ARG A 126 6.30 -8.34 10.39
CA ARG A 126 6.30 -6.99 10.97
C ARG A 126 4.91 -6.36 11.00
N PHE A 127 4.15 -6.51 9.93
CA PHE A 127 2.78 -5.99 9.88
C PHE A 127 1.88 -6.78 10.81
N ALA A 128 2.01 -8.11 10.84
CA ALA A 128 1.26 -9.01 11.71
C ALA A 128 1.45 -8.65 13.18
N SER A 129 2.68 -8.35 13.61
CA SER A 129 2.97 -8.03 15.02
C SER A 129 2.20 -6.81 15.53
N VAL A 130 1.97 -5.81 14.69
CA VAL A 130 1.18 -4.63 15.04
C VAL A 130 -0.33 -4.87 14.84
N TYR A 131 -0.68 -5.57 13.76
CA TYR A 131 -2.08 -5.79 13.40
C TYR A 131 -2.79 -6.77 14.34
N ARG A 132 -2.11 -7.89 14.69
CA ARG A 132 -2.60 -8.92 15.63
C ARG A 132 -2.31 -8.57 17.10
N ASP A 133 -1.60 -7.44 17.33
CA ASP A 133 -1.25 -6.96 18.68
C ASP A 133 -0.45 -7.99 19.48
N PHE A 134 0.72 -8.39 18.97
CA PHE A 134 1.58 -9.38 19.62
C PHE A 134 2.05 -8.92 21.00
N HIS A 135 2.01 -9.81 21.98
CA HIS A 135 2.38 -9.54 23.36
C HIS A 135 3.66 -10.24 23.79
N ASP A 136 3.99 -11.36 23.18
CA ASP A 136 5.16 -12.15 23.54
C ASP A 136 5.87 -12.81 22.35
N ALA A 137 6.91 -13.60 22.61
CA ALA A 137 7.66 -14.30 21.59
C ALA A 137 6.91 -15.50 20.97
N ALA A 138 5.90 -16.04 21.65
CA ALA A 138 5.12 -17.16 21.14
C ALA A 138 4.27 -16.73 19.96
N ASP A 139 3.72 -15.49 19.99
CA ASP A 139 2.95 -14.91 18.87
C ASP A 139 3.79 -14.87 17.57
N PHE A 140 5.09 -14.57 17.68
CA PHE A 140 6.00 -14.62 16.53
C PHE A 140 6.23 -16.04 16.03
N GLN A 141 6.37 -17.03 16.95
CA GLN A 141 6.57 -18.42 16.57
C GLN A 141 5.37 -18.99 15.82
N GLU A 142 4.16 -18.63 16.25
CA GLU A 142 2.92 -19.02 15.56
C GLU A 142 2.93 -18.53 14.10
N VAL A 143 3.16 -17.24 13.89
CA VAL A 143 3.18 -16.64 12.54
C VAL A 143 4.33 -17.20 11.69
N LEU A 144 5.49 -17.46 12.26
CA LEU A 144 6.60 -18.09 11.53
C LEU A 144 6.24 -19.52 11.11
N SER A 145 5.53 -20.27 11.95
CA SER A 145 5.04 -21.60 11.64
C SER A 145 3.99 -21.58 10.52
N GLU A 146 3.08 -20.61 10.54
CA GLU A 146 2.11 -20.38 9.46
C GLU A 146 2.82 -20.20 8.10
N ILE A 147 3.87 -19.35 8.06
CA ILE A 147 4.62 -19.08 6.83
C ILE A 147 5.40 -20.32 6.39
N ALA A 148 6.01 -21.05 7.32
CA ALA A 148 6.84 -22.22 7.02
C ALA A 148 6.02 -23.40 6.47
N SER A 149 4.80 -23.58 6.94
CA SER A 149 3.89 -24.64 6.51
C SER A 149 3.21 -24.38 5.18
N GLU A 150 3.31 -23.16 4.63
CA GLU A 150 2.60 -22.80 3.41
C GLU A 150 3.29 -23.35 2.15
N PRO A 151 2.57 -24.05 1.26
CA PRO A 151 3.11 -24.53 0.00
C PRO A 151 3.62 -23.38 -0.89
N ALA A 152 4.76 -23.58 -1.56
CA ALA A 152 5.35 -22.59 -2.47
C ALA A 152 4.37 -22.13 -3.57
N ALA A 153 3.49 -23.03 -4.02
CA ALA A 153 2.45 -22.72 -5.02
C ALA A 153 1.43 -21.69 -4.55
N VAL A 154 1.07 -21.70 -3.26
CA VAL A 154 0.12 -20.72 -2.70
C VAL A 154 0.77 -19.34 -2.63
N ARG A 155 2.03 -19.28 -2.19
CA ARG A 155 2.80 -18.01 -2.16
C ARG A 155 2.94 -17.40 -3.55
N GLU A 156 3.18 -18.23 -4.56
CA GLU A 156 3.27 -17.80 -5.95
C GLU A 156 1.92 -17.31 -6.50
N ALA A 157 0.82 -18.00 -6.20
CA ALA A 157 -0.52 -17.61 -6.63
C ALA A 157 -0.91 -16.24 -6.04
N VAL A 158 -0.64 -16.00 -4.76
CA VAL A 158 -0.88 -14.69 -4.11
C VAL A 158 -0.01 -13.61 -4.76
N ARG A 159 1.26 -13.91 -5.05
CA ARG A 159 2.16 -12.99 -5.74
C ARG A 159 1.61 -12.57 -7.11
N ILE A 160 1.15 -13.53 -7.92
CA ILE A 160 0.58 -13.27 -9.25
C ILE A 160 -0.70 -12.45 -9.16
N ALA A 161 -1.56 -12.70 -8.19
CA ALA A 161 -2.81 -11.97 -8.01
C ALA A 161 -2.60 -10.46 -7.76
N PHE A 162 -1.50 -10.08 -7.10
CA PHE A 162 -1.19 -8.68 -6.79
C PHE A 162 -0.19 -8.03 -7.76
N ASP A 163 0.66 -8.80 -8.45
CA ASP A 163 1.62 -8.27 -9.42
C ASP A 163 1.05 -8.14 -10.85
N GLY A 164 -0.08 -8.82 -11.14
CA GLY A 164 -0.59 -8.96 -12.51
C GLY A 164 0.24 -9.93 -13.36
N PRO A 165 -0.26 -10.38 -14.52
CA PRO A 165 0.50 -11.24 -15.42
C PRO A 165 1.66 -10.47 -16.04
N GLY A 166 2.91 -10.82 -15.70
CA GLY A 166 4.06 -10.40 -16.50
C GLY A 166 5.22 -9.67 -15.82
N VAL A 167 5.52 -9.92 -14.54
CA VAL A 167 6.80 -9.44 -13.98
C VAL A 167 7.72 -10.62 -13.68
N GLU A 168 8.64 -10.89 -14.60
CA GLU A 168 9.74 -11.83 -14.43
C GLU A 168 10.70 -11.29 -13.36
N THR A 169 10.86 -12.01 -12.26
CA THR A 169 11.78 -11.62 -11.18
C THR A 169 13.20 -11.96 -11.57
N ALA A 170 14.05 -10.94 -11.72
CA ALA A 170 15.49 -11.13 -11.80
C ALA A 170 16.03 -11.80 -10.51
N PRO A 171 16.95 -12.76 -10.60
CA PRO A 171 17.49 -13.46 -9.44
C PRO A 171 18.29 -12.49 -8.55
N LEU A 172 18.03 -12.56 -7.25
CA LEU A 172 18.75 -11.83 -6.21
C LEU A 172 20.25 -12.16 -6.26
N LYS A 173 21.09 -11.18 -6.61
CA LYS A 173 22.54 -11.27 -6.40
C LYS A 173 22.81 -11.25 -4.91
N LYS A 174 23.40 -12.35 -4.40
CA LYS A 174 23.94 -12.42 -3.05
C LYS A 174 25.18 -11.52 -2.99
N HIS A 175 25.19 -10.55 -2.12
CA HIS A 175 26.37 -9.85 -1.62
C HIS A 175 26.61 -10.28 -0.19
#